data_ef90a39b87c430dd551887d23cd58b7e
#
_entry.id   ef90a39b87c430dd551887d23cd58b7e
#
_cell.length_a   1.000
_cell.length_b   1.000
_cell.length_c   1.000
_cell.angle_alpha   90.00
_cell.angle_beta   90.00
_cell.angle_gamma   90.00
#
_symmetry.space_group_name_H-M   'P 1'
#
loop_
_entity.id
_entity.type
_entity.pdbx_description
1 polymer ?
#
loop_
_entity_poly.entity_id
_entity_poly.type
_entity_poly.pdbx_seq_one_letter_code
_entity_poly.pdbx_strand_id
1 'polypeptide(L)'
;DRAGYVAPQRISITKVGDEITRAGDQVQVAYTNPQYMAAAYRVDADLSGVADALEAALGVETAFGSEKGLSAKKLAKYHYTFGMEYFDEPTVLASYDSFAAAVAVVEENLAMKKAGVSKVYSIFIPDTEQAVFGVSMKADAEAGNKYMDEAFIMREIDFKPVRSTPHLPYEILVKGGDVEALHGRFRIAMNFPDLSMMGSNSFMNIMPSPDAIAEALTRVAGGEIDLEL
;
A
#
# COMPACT_ATOMS: atom_id res chain seq x y z
N ASP A 1 -16.59 2.62 -5.34
CA ASP A 1 -16.47 1.92 -4.07
C ASP A 1 -15.03 1.80 -3.55
N ARG A 2 -14.02 1.86 -4.43
CA ARG A 2 -12.59 1.82 -4.07
C ARG A 2 -11.94 3.21 -4.04
N ALA A 3 -12.72 4.27 -4.18
CA ALA A 3 -12.23 5.64 -4.20
C ALA A 3 -11.46 6.01 -2.93
N GLY A 4 -11.81 5.42 -1.80
CA GLY A 4 -11.07 5.58 -0.55
C GLY A 4 -9.58 5.28 -0.67
N TYR A 5 -9.19 4.27 -1.44
CA TYR A 5 -7.78 3.90 -1.63
C TYR A 5 -6.98 4.87 -2.52
N VAL A 6 -7.64 5.74 -3.28
CA VAL A 6 -6.98 6.76 -4.11
C VAL A 6 -7.14 8.17 -3.55
N ALA A 7 -7.93 8.36 -2.51
CA ALA A 7 -8.07 9.64 -1.84
C ALA A 7 -6.74 10.15 -1.25
N PRO A 8 -5.92 9.32 -0.58
CA PRO A 8 -4.60 9.72 -0.13
C PRO A 8 -3.62 9.82 -1.30
N GLN A 9 -2.99 10.99 -1.44
CA GLN A 9 -1.88 11.15 -2.36
C GLN A 9 -0.57 10.95 -1.61
N ARG A 10 0.26 10.02 -2.09
CA ARG A 10 1.47 9.59 -1.39
C ARG A 10 2.70 10.23 -2.01
N ILE A 11 3.44 10.95 -1.19
CA ILE A 11 4.69 11.61 -1.55
C ILE A 11 5.78 11.05 -0.63
N SER A 12 6.90 10.67 -1.20
CA SER A 12 8.08 10.28 -0.42
C SER A 12 9.24 11.24 -0.64
N ILE A 13 10.02 11.43 0.40
CA ILE A 13 11.31 12.11 0.38
C ILE A 13 12.33 11.08 0.84
N THR A 14 13.09 10.55 -0.10
CA THR A 14 14.00 9.42 0.13
C THR A 14 15.42 9.84 -0.16
N LYS A 15 16.33 9.60 0.80
CA LYS A 15 17.75 9.78 0.56
C LYS A 15 18.23 8.66 -0.37
N VAL A 16 18.80 9.04 -1.50
CA VAL A 16 19.37 8.14 -2.50
C VAL A 16 20.84 8.48 -2.70
N GLY A 17 21.66 7.51 -2.92
CA GLY A 17 23.10 7.69 -3.11
C GLY A 17 23.88 6.41 -2.81
N ASP A 18 25.17 6.43 -3.11
CA ASP A 18 26.05 5.32 -2.79
C ASP A 18 26.53 5.45 -1.33
N GLU A 19 26.14 4.51 -0.49
CA GLU A 19 26.55 4.45 0.92
C GLU A 19 28.08 4.33 1.08
N ILE A 20 28.78 3.82 0.08
CA ILE A 20 30.22 3.58 0.12
C ILE A 20 31.01 4.85 -0.18
N THR A 21 30.60 5.59 -1.20
CA THR A 21 31.36 6.74 -1.67
C THR A 21 30.95 8.06 -1.03
N ARG A 22 29.74 8.12 -0.41
CA ARG A 22 29.09 9.34 0.05
C ARG A 22 29.05 10.46 -1.02
N ALA A 23 29.33 10.10 -2.27
CA ALA A 23 29.28 11.02 -3.39
C ALA A 23 27.82 11.31 -3.72
N GLY A 24 27.39 12.52 -3.33
CA GLY A 24 26.08 13.05 -3.67
C GLY A 24 24.96 12.52 -2.77
N ASP A 25 24.82 13.13 -1.59
CA ASP A 25 23.58 13.08 -0.83
C ASP A 25 22.45 13.65 -1.69
N GLN A 26 21.89 12.83 -2.58
CA GLN A 26 20.72 13.21 -3.36
C GLN A 26 19.47 12.84 -2.60
N VAL A 27 18.46 13.68 -2.73
CA VAL A 27 17.13 13.43 -2.20
C VAL A 27 16.19 13.26 -3.38
N GLN A 28 15.57 12.09 -3.44
CA GLN A 28 14.50 11.81 -4.38
C GLN A 28 13.18 12.24 -3.76
N VAL A 29 12.46 13.12 -4.44
CA VAL A 29 11.03 13.35 -4.18
C VAL A 29 10.26 12.53 -5.21
N ALA A 30 9.43 11.62 -4.74
CA ALA A 30 8.61 10.79 -5.61
C ALA A 30 7.16 10.82 -5.13
N TYR A 31 6.22 10.72 -6.07
CA TYR A 31 4.80 10.60 -5.76
C TYR A 31 4.11 9.59 -6.67
N THR A 32 3.04 8.99 -6.18
CA THR A 32 2.24 8.07 -6.98
C THR A 32 1.51 8.83 -8.08
N ASN A 33 1.45 8.26 -9.28
CA ASN A 33 0.66 8.83 -10.38
C ASN A 33 -0.84 8.62 -10.07
N PRO A 34 -1.64 9.68 -9.87
CA PRO A 34 -3.04 9.55 -9.48
C PRO A 34 -3.89 8.80 -10.51
N GLN A 35 -3.67 9.04 -11.81
CA GLN A 35 -4.41 8.37 -12.87
C GLN A 35 -4.05 6.89 -12.99
N TYR A 36 -2.76 6.55 -12.77
CA TYR A 36 -2.33 5.14 -12.72
C TYR A 36 -3.02 4.41 -11.57
N MET A 37 -3.05 5.02 -10.38
CA MET A 37 -3.69 4.42 -9.20
C MET A 37 -5.20 4.30 -9.38
N ALA A 38 -5.87 5.30 -9.94
CA ALA A 38 -7.30 5.22 -10.26
C ALA A 38 -7.61 4.06 -11.21
N ALA A 39 -6.81 3.91 -12.28
CA ALA A 39 -6.98 2.81 -13.23
C ALA A 39 -6.71 1.44 -12.59
N ALA A 40 -5.66 1.33 -11.76
CA ALA A 40 -5.29 0.10 -11.06
C ALA A 40 -6.38 -0.32 -10.05
N TYR A 41 -6.93 0.63 -9.32
CA TYR A 41 -7.97 0.38 -8.32
C TYR A 41 -9.40 0.41 -8.90
N ARG A 42 -9.52 0.55 -10.22
CA ARG A 42 -10.79 0.59 -10.96
C ARG A 42 -11.74 1.67 -10.45
N VAL A 43 -11.17 2.83 -10.14
CA VAL A 43 -11.93 4.02 -9.75
C VAL A 43 -12.26 4.80 -11.02
N ASP A 44 -13.56 4.99 -11.26
CA ASP A 44 -14.06 5.78 -12.38
C ASP A 44 -14.12 7.26 -11.98
N ALA A 45 -12.94 7.87 -11.91
CA ALA A 45 -12.77 9.29 -11.62
C ALA A 45 -11.63 9.88 -12.46
N ASP A 46 -11.84 11.09 -12.95
CA ASP A 46 -10.77 11.88 -13.57
C ASP A 46 -9.93 12.56 -12.48
N LEU A 47 -8.71 12.08 -12.30
CA LEU A 47 -7.74 12.64 -11.37
C LEU A 47 -6.68 13.51 -12.07
N SER A 48 -6.93 13.98 -13.30
CA SER A 48 -6.00 14.83 -14.04
C SER A 48 -5.69 16.11 -13.27
N GLY A 49 -6.69 16.77 -12.70
CA GLY A 49 -6.47 17.99 -11.89
C GLY A 49 -5.60 17.75 -10.63
N VAL A 50 -5.67 16.54 -10.05
CA VAL A 50 -4.78 16.16 -8.93
C VAL A 50 -3.36 15.94 -9.44
N ALA A 51 -3.20 15.29 -10.59
CA ALA A 51 -1.88 15.09 -11.21
C ALA A 51 -1.23 16.42 -11.57
N ASP A 52 -1.97 17.34 -12.20
CA ASP A 52 -1.50 18.69 -12.55
C ASP A 52 -1.07 19.49 -11.31
N ALA A 53 -1.84 19.38 -10.22
CA ALA A 53 -1.50 20.06 -8.96
C ALA A 53 -0.21 19.50 -8.32
N LEU A 54 -0.01 18.17 -8.36
CA LEU A 54 1.23 17.55 -7.89
C LEU A 54 2.43 17.95 -8.76
N GLU A 55 2.27 17.94 -10.08
CA GLU A 55 3.30 18.40 -11.01
C GLU A 55 3.67 19.88 -10.80
N ALA A 56 2.67 20.74 -10.64
CA ALA A 56 2.90 22.16 -10.39
C ALA A 56 3.62 22.40 -9.05
N ALA A 57 3.34 21.60 -8.02
CA ALA A 57 3.92 21.74 -6.70
C ALA A 57 5.32 21.15 -6.57
N LEU A 58 5.57 20.00 -7.20
CA LEU A 58 6.78 19.19 -6.98
C LEU A 58 7.67 19.08 -8.23
N GLY A 59 7.14 19.41 -9.38
CA GLY A 59 7.80 19.17 -10.67
C GLY A 59 7.74 17.71 -11.11
N VAL A 60 8.16 17.45 -12.32
CA VAL A 60 8.35 16.12 -12.89
C VAL A 60 9.69 16.08 -13.63
N GLU A 61 10.58 15.21 -13.20
CA GLU A 61 11.82 14.91 -13.92
C GLU A 61 11.66 13.68 -14.78
N THR A 62 11.13 12.60 -14.21
CA THR A 62 10.93 11.33 -14.91
C THR A 62 9.77 10.53 -14.32
N ALA A 63 9.04 9.85 -15.16
CA ALA A 63 8.09 8.81 -14.76
C ALA A 63 8.80 7.46 -14.72
N PHE A 64 8.53 6.66 -13.69
CA PHE A 64 9.14 5.36 -13.50
C PHE A 64 8.13 4.33 -12.98
N GLY A 65 8.54 3.08 -12.89
CA GLY A 65 7.72 1.95 -12.47
C GLY A 65 7.85 0.82 -13.48
N SER A 66 6.93 0.71 -14.43
CA SER A 66 7.02 -0.29 -15.49
C SER A 66 7.84 0.22 -16.68
N GLU A 67 8.90 -0.50 -17.05
CA GLU A 67 9.73 -0.19 -18.23
C GLU A 67 8.93 -0.19 -19.55
N LYS A 68 7.89 -1.05 -19.62
CA LYS A 68 7.04 -1.18 -20.80
C LYS A 68 5.78 -0.34 -20.77
N GLY A 69 5.53 0.32 -19.63
CA GLY A 69 4.28 1.00 -19.33
C GLY A 69 3.09 0.04 -19.20
N LEU A 70 2.12 0.42 -18.40
CA LEU A 70 0.86 -0.29 -18.23
C LEU A 70 -0.28 0.64 -18.61
N SER A 71 -1.02 0.28 -19.67
CA SER A 71 -2.20 1.06 -20.09
C SER A 71 -3.35 0.87 -19.09
N ALA A 72 -4.25 1.85 -19.01
CA ALA A 72 -5.46 1.77 -18.17
C ALA A 72 -6.27 0.48 -18.44
N LYS A 73 -6.37 0.06 -19.71
CA LYS A 73 -7.04 -1.19 -20.08
C LYS A 73 -6.36 -2.44 -19.52
N LYS A 74 -5.03 -2.44 -19.43
CA LYS A 74 -4.27 -3.54 -18.80
C LYS A 74 -4.45 -3.50 -17.28
N LEU A 75 -4.37 -2.31 -16.68
CA LEU A 75 -4.56 -2.12 -15.24
C LEU A 75 -5.94 -2.56 -14.77
N ALA A 76 -7.00 -2.23 -15.52
CA ALA A 76 -8.36 -2.64 -15.20
C ALA A 76 -8.59 -4.17 -15.20
N LYS A 77 -7.66 -4.95 -15.75
CA LYS A 77 -7.70 -6.42 -15.81
C LYS A 77 -6.39 -7.03 -15.30
N TYR A 78 -5.68 -6.28 -14.48
CA TYR A 78 -4.38 -6.74 -14.01
C TYR A 78 -4.51 -7.93 -13.08
N HIS A 79 -3.73 -8.95 -13.33
CA HIS A 79 -3.39 -10.01 -12.40
C HIS A 79 -1.89 -10.26 -12.52
N TYR A 80 -1.27 -10.72 -11.46
CA TYR A 80 0.18 -10.73 -11.34
C TYR A 80 0.88 -11.55 -12.44
N THR A 81 0.38 -12.77 -12.71
CA THR A 81 0.90 -13.64 -13.77
C THR A 81 -0.17 -14.63 -14.21
N PHE A 82 0.07 -15.30 -15.33
CA PHE A 82 -0.86 -16.30 -15.87
C PHE A 82 -1.16 -17.38 -14.83
N GLY A 83 -2.44 -17.72 -14.69
CA GLY A 83 -2.92 -18.76 -13.75
C GLY A 83 -3.04 -18.29 -12.30
N MET A 84 -2.71 -17.04 -11.99
CA MET A 84 -2.92 -16.45 -10.67
C MET A 84 -4.28 -15.74 -10.59
N GLU A 85 -4.79 -15.60 -9.38
CA GLU A 85 -6.01 -14.88 -9.09
C GLU A 85 -5.86 -13.37 -9.37
N TYR A 86 -7.00 -12.70 -9.53
CA TYR A 86 -7.03 -11.25 -9.51
C TYR A 86 -6.98 -10.77 -8.07
N PHE A 87 -5.93 -10.08 -7.68
CA PHE A 87 -5.70 -9.68 -6.28
C PHE A 87 -6.23 -8.29 -5.93
N ASP A 88 -6.96 -7.66 -6.85
CA ASP A 88 -7.43 -6.29 -6.73
C ASP A 88 -8.81 -6.16 -6.04
N GLU A 89 -9.35 -7.27 -5.52
CA GLU A 89 -10.55 -7.23 -4.68
C GLU A 89 -10.15 -7.04 -3.22
N PRO A 90 -10.78 -6.09 -2.51
CA PRO A 90 -10.52 -5.90 -1.09
C PRO A 90 -10.91 -7.15 -0.30
N THR A 91 -10.10 -7.45 0.70
CA THR A 91 -10.41 -8.48 1.68
C THR A 91 -11.12 -7.84 2.86
N VAL A 92 -12.29 -8.34 3.22
CA VAL A 92 -12.98 -7.95 4.45
C VAL A 92 -12.23 -8.56 5.63
N LEU A 93 -11.69 -7.70 6.49
CA LEU A 93 -10.89 -8.08 7.66
C LEU A 93 -11.75 -8.26 8.91
N ALA A 94 -12.84 -7.51 9.02
CA ALA A 94 -13.84 -7.57 10.08
C ALA A 94 -15.12 -6.87 9.64
N SER A 95 -16.25 -7.20 10.29
CA SER A 95 -17.53 -6.54 10.09
C SER A 95 -18.19 -6.18 11.41
N TYR A 96 -18.86 -5.03 11.47
CA TYR A 96 -19.51 -4.46 12.65
C TYR A 96 -20.92 -3.97 12.31
N ASP A 97 -21.73 -3.76 13.34
CA ASP A 97 -23.10 -3.29 13.17
C ASP A 97 -23.20 -1.86 12.61
N SER A 98 -22.12 -1.08 12.66
CA SER A 98 -22.13 0.31 12.20
C SER A 98 -20.72 0.83 11.86
N PHE A 99 -20.68 1.87 11.03
CA PHE A 99 -19.46 2.62 10.73
C PHE A 99 -18.76 3.14 12.00
N ALA A 100 -19.50 3.69 12.94
CA ALA A 100 -18.95 4.21 14.18
C ALA A 100 -18.29 3.11 15.03
N ALA A 101 -18.88 1.92 15.08
CA ALA A 101 -18.30 0.78 15.79
C ALA A 101 -17.02 0.29 15.11
N ALA A 102 -17.02 0.15 13.79
CA ALA A 102 -15.85 -0.24 13.03
C ALA A 102 -14.68 0.74 13.23
N VAL A 103 -14.95 2.05 13.07
CA VAL A 103 -13.94 3.11 13.27
C VAL A 103 -13.38 3.07 14.69
N ALA A 104 -14.23 2.93 15.71
CA ALA A 104 -13.79 2.92 17.11
C ALA A 104 -12.80 1.78 17.39
N VAL A 105 -13.09 0.57 16.88
CA VAL A 105 -12.19 -0.59 17.08
C VAL A 105 -10.87 -0.39 16.34
N VAL A 106 -10.90 0.08 15.09
CA VAL A 106 -9.68 0.34 14.30
C VAL A 106 -8.83 1.41 15.00
N GLU A 107 -9.41 2.53 15.44
CA GLU A 107 -8.67 3.59 16.12
C GLU A 107 -8.07 3.14 17.44
N GLU A 108 -8.81 2.39 18.26
CA GLU A 108 -8.33 1.85 19.52
C GLU A 108 -7.14 0.90 19.30
N ASN A 109 -7.28 -0.06 18.39
CA ASN A 109 -6.23 -1.02 18.09
C ASN A 109 -4.96 -0.36 17.50
N LEU A 110 -5.13 0.67 16.65
CA LEU A 110 -4.02 1.46 16.14
C LEU A 110 -3.33 2.29 17.22
N ALA A 111 -4.09 2.86 18.15
CA ALA A 111 -3.54 3.59 19.30
C ALA A 111 -2.70 2.68 20.22
N MET A 112 -3.12 1.43 20.39
CA MET A 112 -2.38 0.41 21.12
C MET A 112 -1.21 -0.19 20.33
N LYS A 113 -1.03 0.17 19.07
CA LYS A 113 -0.04 -0.42 18.15
C LYS A 113 -0.18 -1.93 18.04
N LYS A 114 -1.42 -2.41 18.03
CA LYS A 114 -1.71 -3.84 18.00
C LYS A 114 -1.03 -4.51 16.79
N ALA A 115 -0.44 -5.67 16.99
CA ALA A 115 0.33 -6.41 15.99
C ALA A 115 1.47 -5.59 15.33
N GLY A 116 2.05 -4.60 16.04
CA GLY A 116 3.12 -3.77 15.48
C GLY A 116 2.65 -2.74 14.45
N VAL A 117 1.34 -2.51 14.32
CA VAL A 117 0.74 -1.59 13.36
C VAL A 117 0.43 -0.25 14.02
N SER A 118 0.83 0.85 13.39
CA SER A 118 0.63 2.21 13.91
C SER A 118 -0.07 3.09 12.87
N LYS A 119 -0.92 4.00 13.33
CA LYS A 119 -1.59 4.98 12.48
C LYS A 119 -0.59 6.03 11.96
N VAL A 120 -0.59 6.25 10.65
CA VAL A 120 0.14 7.34 9.99
C VAL A 120 -0.79 8.53 9.75
N TYR A 121 -1.97 8.26 9.19
CA TYR A 121 -3.01 9.26 8.97
C TYR A 121 -4.40 8.61 9.01
N SER A 122 -5.43 9.45 9.07
CA SER A 122 -6.81 9.07 8.78
C SER A 122 -7.49 10.15 7.94
N ILE A 123 -8.33 9.72 7.00
CA ILE A 123 -9.15 10.58 6.15
C ILE A 123 -10.58 10.09 6.25
N PHE A 124 -11.47 10.93 6.77
CA PHE A 124 -12.91 10.70 6.76
C PHE A 124 -13.48 11.35 5.51
N ILE A 125 -14.15 10.57 4.67
CA ILE A 125 -14.69 11.08 3.41
C ILE A 125 -16.03 11.75 3.69
N PRO A 126 -16.14 13.08 3.44
CA PRO A 126 -17.35 13.83 3.78
C PRO A 126 -18.60 13.22 3.16
N ASP A 127 -19.72 13.32 3.88
CA ASP A 127 -21.05 12.86 3.47
C ASP A 127 -21.12 11.38 3.10
N THR A 128 -20.18 10.58 3.60
CA THR A 128 -20.18 9.12 3.41
C THR A 128 -19.85 8.40 4.72
N GLU A 129 -20.20 7.13 4.79
CA GLU A 129 -19.74 6.24 5.87
C GLU A 129 -18.43 5.55 5.44
N GLN A 130 -17.39 6.36 5.11
CA GLN A 130 -16.10 5.85 4.70
C GLN A 130 -14.96 6.60 5.41
N ALA A 131 -13.97 5.84 5.89
CA ALA A 131 -12.73 6.37 6.43
C ALA A 131 -11.54 5.53 5.99
N VAL A 132 -10.45 6.19 5.62
CA VAL A 132 -9.19 5.55 5.25
C VAL A 132 -8.17 5.78 6.33
N PHE A 133 -7.53 4.72 6.78
CA PHE A 133 -6.42 4.75 7.73
C PHE A 133 -5.15 4.31 7.03
N GLY A 134 -4.20 5.23 6.85
CA GLY A 134 -2.84 4.89 6.46
C GLY A 134 -2.08 4.36 7.67
N VAL A 135 -1.43 3.21 7.51
CA VAL A 135 -0.78 2.50 8.60
C VAL A 135 0.65 2.13 8.27
N SER A 136 1.53 2.22 9.24
CA SER A 136 2.89 1.66 9.18
C SER A 136 2.98 0.39 9.98
N MET A 137 3.79 -0.55 9.51
CA MET A 137 3.96 -1.87 10.12
C MET A 137 5.42 -2.10 10.47
N LYS A 138 5.66 -2.47 11.73
CA LYS A 138 6.98 -2.77 12.24
C LYS A 138 6.95 -4.05 13.06
N ALA A 139 7.77 -5.01 12.71
CA ALA A 139 7.98 -6.18 13.54
C ALA A 139 8.64 -5.75 14.85
N ASP A 140 8.01 -6.09 15.97
CA ASP A 140 8.55 -5.92 17.29
C ASP A 140 8.67 -7.29 18.01
N ALA A 141 9.08 -7.27 19.26
CA ALA A 141 9.26 -8.50 20.03
C ALA A 141 7.94 -9.28 20.26
N GLU A 142 6.79 -8.59 20.22
CA GLU A 142 5.47 -9.18 20.39
C GLU A 142 4.87 -9.61 19.05
N ALA A 143 4.96 -8.76 18.02
CA ALA A 143 4.46 -9.07 16.68
C ALA A 143 5.32 -10.11 15.93
N GLY A 144 6.62 -10.17 16.24
CA GLY A 144 7.55 -11.26 15.88
C GLY A 144 7.76 -11.55 14.39
N ASN A 145 6.85 -11.16 13.52
CA ASN A 145 6.88 -11.56 12.12
C ASN A 145 7.56 -10.50 11.24
N LYS A 146 8.82 -10.74 10.89
CA LYS A 146 9.60 -9.85 10.04
C LYS A 146 8.99 -9.62 8.64
N TYR A 147 8.13 -10.51 8.17
CA TYR A 147 7.53 -10.40 6.85
C TYR A 147 6.41 -9.35 6.77
N MET A 148 5.92 -8.83 7.91
CA MET A 148 5.07 -7.65 7.93
C MET A 148 5.86 -6.34 8.08
N ASP A 149 7.16 -6.40 8.41
CA ASP A 149 8.00 -5.23 8.62
C ASP A 149 8.29 -4.50 7.31
N GLU A 150 7.83 -3.24 7.22
CA GLU A 150 7.98 -2.44 6.01
C GLU A 150 9.45 -2.19 5.65
N ALA A 151 10.32 -2.01 6.64
CA ALA A 151 11.74 -1.78 6.40
C ALA A 151 12.41 -3.05 5.85
N PHE A 152 12.00 -4.24 6.32
CA PHE A 152 12.45 -5.51 5.75
C PHE A 152 11.97 -5.65 4.31
N ILE A 153 10.67 -5.48 4.05
CA ILE A 153 10.09 -5.62 2.72
C ILE A 153 10.77 -4.65 1.74
N MET A 154 10.83 -3.37 2.07
CA MET A 154 11.39 -2.34 1.20
C MET A 154 12.88 -2.56 0.90
N ARG A 155 13.67 -3.06 1.86
CA ARG A 155 15.07 -3.41 1.62
C ARG A 155 15.22 -4.52 0.58
N GLU A 156 14.28 -5.48 0.55
CA GLU A 156 14.32 -6.60 -0.37
C GLU A 156 13.85 -6.21 -1.79
N ILE A 157 12.90 -5.31 -1.94
CA ILE A 157 12.26 -5.03 -3.22
C ILE A 157 12.48 -3.62 -3.78
N ASP A 158 12.80 -2.62 -2.95
CA ASP A 158 13.04 -1.22 -3.37
C ASP A 158 14.52 -0.90 -3.41
N PHE A 159 15.28 -1.65 -4.20
CA PHE A 159 16.73 -1.60 -4.28
C PHE A 159 17.27 -0.82 -5.49
N LYS A 160 16.44 -0.51 -6.47
CA LYS A 160 16.84 0.23 -7.68
C LYS A 160 17.27 1.65 -7.32
N PRO A 161 18.13 2.31 -8.13
CA PRO A 161 18.53 3.70 -7.88
C PRO A 161 17.34 4.66 -7.72
N VAL A 162 16.30 4.49 -8.54
CA VAL A 162 15.04 5.20 -8.41
C VAL A 162 14.11 4.38 -7.51
N ARG A 163 13.69 4.97 -6.39
CA ARG A 163 12.95 4.32 -5.31
C ARG A 163 11.44 4.45 -5.49
N SER A 164 10.74 3.36 -5.23
CA SER A 164 9.26 3.29 -5.23
C SER A 164 8.67 3.45 -3.82
N THR A 165 9.35 4.19 -2.96
CA THR A 165 8.94 4.42 -1.56
C THR A 165 7.49 4.93 -1.41
N PRO A 166 6.85 5.67 -2.36
CA PRO A 166 5.43 6.02 -2.27
C PRO A 166 4.47 4.82 -2.31
N HIS A 167 4.98 3.59 -2.44
CA HIS A 167 4.22 2.38 -2.14
C HIS A 167 3.62 2.41 -0.72
N LEU A 168 4.33 2.98 0.23
CA LEU A 168 3.91 3.14 1.61
C LEU A 168 3.12 4.45 1.82
N PRO A 169 2.24 4.49 2.83
CA PRO A 169 1.86 3.42 3.75
C PRO A 169 0.84 2.44 3.14
N TYR A 170 0.58 1.33 3.83
CA TYR A 170 -0.59 0.49 3.56
C TYR A 170 -1.86 1.18 4.08
N GLU A 171 -3.03 0.79 3.56
CA GLU A 171 -4.30 1.38 3.96
C GLU A 171 -5.30 0.32 4.43
N ILE A 172 -6.08 0.72 5.44
CA ILE A 172 -7.32 0.08 5.85
C ILE A 172 -8.46 1.02 5.44
N LEU A 173 -9.48 0.51 4.77
CA LEU A 173 -10.70 1.25 4.45
C LEU A 173 -11.83 0.72 5.35
N VAL A 174 -12.45 1.63 6.09
CA VAL A 174 -13.73 1.37 6.76
C VAL A 174 -14.83 1.90 5.86
N LYS A 175 -15.82 1.05 5.56
CA LYS A 175 -16.93 1.36 4.67
C LYS A 175 -18.22 0.80 5.26
N GLY A 176 -19.08 1.68 5.78
CA GLY A 176 -20.18 1.23 6.62
C GLY A 176 -19.66 0.43 7.80
N GLY A 177 -20.20 -0.75 8.05
CA GLY A 177 -19.72 -1.64 9.09
C GLY A 177 -18.48 -2.48 8.73
N ASP A 178 -18.09 -2.53 7.45
CA ASP A 178 -17.00 -3.37 7.00
C ASP A 178 -15.64 -2.67 7.12
N VAL A 179 -14.64 -3.42 7.57
CA VAL A 179 -13.23 -3.03 7.59
C VAL A 179 -12.50 -3.87 6.55
N GLU A 180 -11.92 -3.24 5.56
CA GLU A 180 -11.31 -3.93 4.42
C GLU A 180 -9.92 -3.41 4.09
N ALA A 181 -9.10 -4.23 3.43
CA ALA A 181 -7.82 -3.81 2.87
C ALA A 181 -7.59 -4.46 1.51
N LEU A 182 -6.82 -3.77 0.66
CA LEU A 182 -6.33 -4.35 -0.58
C LEU A 182 -5.28 -5.42 -0.30
N HIS A 183 -5.34 -6.51 -1.03
CA HIS A 183 -4.42 -7.62 -0.86
C HIS A 183 -2.95 -7.19 -1.08
N GLY A 184 -2.05 -7.62 -0.20
CA GLY A 184 -0.63 -7.24 -0.25
C GLY A 184 0.05 -7.55 -1.57
N ARG A 185 -0.25 -8.69 -2.20
CA ARG A 185 0.30 -9.06 -3.52
C ARG A 185 -0.10 -8.07 -4.60
N PHE A 186 -1.37 -7.65 -4.62
CA PHE A 186 -1.84 -6.64 -5.57
C PHE A 186 -1.12 -5.30 -5.35
N ARG A 187 -1.02 -4.86 -4.10
CA ARG A 187 -0.31 -3.62 -3.75
C ARG A 187 1.14 -3.64 -4.19
N ILE A 188 1.87 -4.73 -3.92
CA ILE A 188 3.26 -4.91 -4.34
C ILE A 188 3.35 -4.92 -5.87
N ALA A 189 2.53 -5.70 -6.54
CA ALA A 189 2.56 -5.81 -8.00
C ALA A 189 2.26 -4.50 -8.71
N MET A 190 1.35 -3.67 -8.17
CA MET A 190 1.02 -2.36 -8.74
C MET A 190 2.14 -1.34 -8.57
N ASN A 191 2.89 -1.38 -7.48
CA ASN A 191 3.94 -0.41 -7.18
C ASN A 191 5.34 -0.88 -7.62
N PHE A 192 5.51 -2.19 -7.84
CA PHE A 192 6.75 -2.83 -8.31
C PHE A 192 6.46 -3.74 -9.52
N PRO A 193 5.93 -3.19 -10.64
CA PRO A 193 5.43 -4.01 -11.76
C PRO A 193 6.52 -4.82 -12.47
N ASP A 194 7.79 -4.44 -12.34
CA ASP A 194 8.94 -5.12 -12.92
C ASP A 194 9.75 -5.91 -11.87
N LEU A 195 9.17 -6.18 -10.69
CA LEU A 195 9.80 -7.02 -9.68
C LEU A 195 9.95 -8.45 -10.19
N SER A 196 11.17 -8.98 -10.14
CA SER A 196 11.41 -10.38 -10.51
C SER A 196 10.71 -11.35 -9.54
N MET A 197 10.26 -12.47 -10.05
CA MET A 197 9.74 -13.54 -9.22
C MET A 197 10.83 -14.26 -8.44
N MET A 198 12.01 -14.46 -9.03
CA MET A 198 13.08 -15.30 -8.50
C MET A 198 14.43 -14.59 -8.58
N GLY A 199 15.36 -15.03 -7.74
CA GLY A 199 16.72 -14.49 -7.64
C GLY A 199 16.89 -13.59 -6.42
N SER A 200 17.99 -12.85 -6.40
CA SER A 200 18.23 -11.81 -5.38
C SER A 200 17.26 -10.63 -5.61
N ASN A 201 16.82 -10.00 -4.52
CA ASN A 201 15.89 -8.87 -4.59
C ASN A 201 14.63 -9.17 -5.42
N SER A 202 13.96 -10.25 -5.08
CA SER A 202 12.80 -10.77 -5.82
C SER A 202 11.58 -10.96 -4.91
N PHE A 203 10.42 -11.22 -5.51
CA PHE A 203 9.22 -11.54 -4.75
C PHE A 203 9.39 -12.77 -3.85
N MET A 204 10.20 -13.76 -4.26
CA MET A 204 10.47 -14.94 -3.43
C MET A 204 11.06 -14.60 -2.07
N ASN A 205 11.82 -13.52 -1.95
CA ASN A 205 12.42 -13.11 -0.67
C ASN A 205 11.39 -12.58 0.32
N ILE A 206 10.26 -12.12 -0.19
CA ILE A 206 9.13 -11.58 0.59
C ILE A 206 7.85 -12.37 0.38
N MET A 207 7.93 -13.60 -0.12
CA MET A 207 6.75 -14.41 -0.45
C MET A 207 5.73 -14.54 0.69
N PRO A 208 6.14 -14.65 1.98
CA PRO A 208 5.20 -14.69 3.10
C PRO A 208 4.63 -13.30 3.49
N SER A 209 5.17 -12.19 2.94
CA SER A 209 4.79 -10.85 3.37
C SER A 209 3.32 -10.51 3.13
N PRO A 210 2.69 -10.85 1.98
CA PRO A 210 1.28 -10.57 1.78
C PRO A 210 0.38 -11.15 2.88
N ASP A 211 0.64 -12.39 3.28
CA ASP A 211 -0.15 -13.07 4.30
C ASP A 211 0.13 -12.49 5.70
N ALA A 212 1.39 -12.20 6.01
CA ALA A 212 1.79 -11.55 7.26
C ALA A 212 1.18 -10.14 7.42
N ILE A 213 1.10 -9.38 6.32
CA ILE A 213 0.43 -8.08 6.27
C ILE A 213 -1.07 -8.25 6.51
N ALA A 214 -1.71 -9.18 5.81
CA ALA A 214 -3.13 -9.45 5.97
C ALA A 214 -3.47 -9.83 7.42
N GLU A 215 -2.67 -10.72 8.04
CA GLU A 215 -2.82 -11.09 9.44
C GLU A 215 -2.71 -9.86 10.37
N ALA A 216 -1.68 -9.03 10.19
CA ALA A 216 -1.48 -7.86 11.03
C ALA A 216 -2.66 -6.88 10.90
N LEU A 217 -3.15 -6.62 9.69
CA LEU A 217 -4.29 -5.76 9.43
C LEU A 217 -5.60 -6.34 9.98
N THR A 218 -5.81 -7.67 9.88
CA THR A 218 -6.96 -8.35 10.48
C THR A 218 -6.98 -8.18 11.99
N ARG A 219 -5.84 -8.32 12.67
CA ARG A 219 -5.74 -8.08 14.11
C ARG A 219 -6.08 -6.63 14.49
N VAL A 220 -5.65 -5.66 13.69
CA VAL A 220 -6.00 -4.24 13.87
C VAL A 220 -7.48 -4.01 13.63
N ALA A 221 -8.05 -4.63 12.62
CA ALA A 221 -9.48 -4.58 12.35
C ALA A 221 -10.34 -5.22 13.44
N GLY A 222 -9.74 -6.03 14.34
CA GLY A 222 -10.49 -6.78 15.36
C GLY A 222 -11.12 -8.07 14.83
N GLY A 223 -10.71 -8.50 13.64
CA GLY A 223 -11.16 -9.75 13.03
C GLY A 223 -10.49 -10.98 13.62
N GLU A 224 -11.09 -12.13 13.33
CA GLU A 224 -10.54 -13.44 13.67
C GLU A 224 -9.57 -13.89 12.57
N ILE A 225 -8.51 -14.57 12.99
CA ILE A 225 -7.56 -15.18 12.06
C ILE A 225 -7.90 -16.66 12.02
N ASP A 226 -8.37 -17.13 10.86
CA ASP A 226 -8.51 -18.56 10.64
C ASP A 226 -7.11 -19.19 10.62
N LEU A 227 -6.78 -19.90 11.69
CA LEU A 227 -5.52 -20.65 11.82
C LEU A 227 -5.57 -22.02 11.08
N GLU A 228 -6.49 -22.18 10.13
CA GLU A 228 -6.50 -23.37 9.27
C GLU A 228 -5.52 -23.16 8.09
N LEU A 229 -4.28 -23.54 8.34
CA LEU A 229 -3.27 -23.85 7.31
C LEU A 229 -2.88 -25.32 7.41
#